data_0a3e7c98a02a43af6707d159c595c5d5
#
_entry.id   0a3e7c98a02a43af6707d159c595c5d5
#
_cell.length_a   1.000
_cell.length_b   1.000
_cell.length_c   1.000
_cell.angle_alpha   90.00
_cell.angle_beta   90.00
_cell.angle_gamma   90.00
#
_symmetry.space_group_name_H-M   'P 1'
#
loop_
_entity.id
_entity.type
_entity.pdbx_description
1 polymer ?
#
loop_
_entity_poly.entity_id
_entity_poly.type
_entity_poly.pdbx_seq_one_letter_code
_entity_poly.pdbx_strand_id
1 'polypeptide(L)'
;MAINKKEESKTVRTDYEVKILKVTPRKNREGCYRFNADVNGVQIYGMEYITYTAKGGDQRSFIAFPQYQGSDGKYYNHVYFPVNDPMNTAIFDAIEKQIEALL
;
A
#
# COMPACT_ATOMS: atom_id res chain seq x y z
N MET A 1 -26.75 11.85 21.19
CA MET A 1 -26.39 11.86 20.86
C MET A 1 -25.60 11.76 20.19
N ALA A 2 -25.38 11.50 20.06
CA ALA A 2 -24.62 11.28 19.42
C ALA A 2 -23.88 11.78 18.72
N ILE A 3 -23.84 12.19 18.66
CA ILE A 3 -23.38 12.48 18.01
C ILE A 3 -22.23 13.16 17.89
N ASN A 4 -21.34 12.91 18.49
CA ASN A 4 -19.98 13.31 18.29
C ASN A 4 -19.24 12.54 17.28
N LYS A 5 -19.94 11.77 16.54
CA LYS A 5 -19.31 10.99 15.50
C LYS A 5 -18.60 11.87 14.50
N LYS A 6 -19.15 13.04 14.26
CA LYS A 6 -18.49 13.96 13.34
C LYS A 6 -17.16 14.44 13.86
N GLU A 7 -17.08 14.71 15.13
CA GLU A 7 -15.82 15.13 15.71
C GLU A 7 -14.81 14.00 15.71
N GLU A 8 -15.27 12.81 16.01
CA GLU A 8 -14.39 11.65 15.96
C GLU A 8 -13.84 11.43 14.57
N SER A 9 -14.68 11.60 13.56
CA SER A 9 -14.22 11.39 12.18
C SER A 9 -13.25 12.46 11.71
N LYS A 10 -13.19 13.57 12.41
CA LYS A 10 -12.23 14.63 12.11
C LYS A 10 -10.88 14.41 12.75
N THR A 11 -10.80 13.49 13.68
CA THR A 11 -9.53 13.17 14.31
C THR A 11 -8.64 12.48 13.30
N VAL A 12 -7.55 13.11 12.95
CA VAL A 12 -6.60 12.56 12.01
C VAL A 12 -5.56 11.78 12.78
N ARG A 13 -5.47 10.51 12.48
CA ARG A 13 -4.45 9.68 13.05
C ARG A 13 -3.17 9.88 12.27
N THR A 14 -2.09 10.24 12.95
CA THR A 14 -0.82 10.51 12.30
C THR A 14 0.26 9.50 12.64
N ASP A 15 -0.01 8.62 13.60
CA ASP A 15 0.96 7.62 14.02
C ASP A 15 0.51 6.23 13.56
N TYR A 16 0.87 5.89 12.35
CA TYR A 16 0.57 4.57 11.81
C TYR A 16 1.75 3.65 12.06
N GLU A 17 1.48 2.53 12.70
CA GLU A 17 2.48 1.50 12.88
C GLU A 17 2.36 0.50 11.74
N VAL A 18 3.35 0.51 10.88
CA VAL A 18 3.36 -0.37 9.71
C VAL A 18 4.55 -1.31 9.82
N LYS A 19 4.28 -2.60 9.71
CA LYS A 19 5.31 -3.64 9.64
C LYS A 19 5.20 -4.34 8.29
N ILE A 20 6.31 -4.47 7.62
CA ILE A 20 6.35 -5.18 6.34
C ILE A 20 6.71 -6.62 6.57
N LEU A 21 5.93 -7.51 5.98
CA LEU A 21 6.08 -8.95 6.13
C LEU A 21 6.35 -9.58 4.77
N LYS A 22 7.23 -10.56 4.72
CA LYS A 22 7.44 -11.39 3.54
C LYS A 22 7.67 -10.61 2.24
N VAL A 23 8.74 -9.86 2.18
CA VAL A 23 9.10 -9.16 0.94
C VAL A 23 9.73 -10.15 -0.03
N THR A 24 9.18 -10.24 -1.25
CA THR A 24 9.67 -11.13 -2.28
C THR A 24 9.79 -10.39 -3.60
N PRO A 25 10.97 -10.33 -4.20
CA PRO A 25 11.12 -9.71 -5.51
C PRO A 25 10.34 -10.49 -6.58
N ARG A 26 9.78 -9.78 -7.54
CA ARG A 26 9.09 -10.40 -8.65
C ARG A 26 10.10 -10.86 -9.69
N LYS A 27 9.97 -12.11 -10.12
CA LYS A 27 10.97 -12.73 -11.01
C LYS A 27 11.10 -12.02 -12.36
N ASN A 28 10.00 -11.57 -12.92
CA ASN A 28 10.00 -11.04 -14.28
C ASN A 28 9.82 -9.52 -14.34
N ARG A 29 9.91 -8.86 -13.20
CA ARG A 29 9.71 -7.40 -13.15
C ARG A 29 10.69 -6.79 -12.18
N GLU A 30 11.78 -6.30 -12.74
CA GLU A 30 12.79 -5.62 -11.94
C GLU A 30 12.19 -4.41 -11.22
N GLY A 31 12.57 -4.23 -9.97
CA GLY A 31 12.08 -3.12 -9.17
C GLY A 31 10.66 -3.32 -8.61
N CYS A 32 10.09 -4.52 -8.79
CA CYS A 32 8.76 -4.83 -8.27
C CYS A 32 8.85 -5.92 -7.21
N TYR A 33 8.10 -5.74 -6.13
CA TYR A 33 8.15 -6.65 -4.99
C TYR A 33 6.75 -6.96 -4.51
N ARG A 34 6.55 -8.21 -4.07
CA ARG A 34 5.33 -8.60 -3.37
C ARG A 34 5.61 -8.56 -1.88
N PHE A 35 4.63 -8.14 -1.12
CA PHE A 35 4.78 -8.10 0.33
C PHE A 35 3.42 -8.16 1.02
N ASN A 36 3.48 -8.44 2.30
CA ASN A 36 2.33 -8.31 3.18
C ASN A 36 2.61 -7.17 4.15
N ALA A 37 1.59 -6.51 4.62
CA ALA A 37 1.76 -5.40 5.56
C ALA A 37 0.87 -5.62 6.78
N ASP A 38 1.42 -5.29 7.95
CA ASP A 38 0.64 -5.20 9.18
C ASP A 38 0.50 -3.72 9.47
N VAL A 39 -0.73 -3.24 9.46
CA VAL A 39 -1.03 -1.82 9.69
C VAL A 39 -1.86 -1.73 10.95
N ASN A 40 -1.25 -1.24 12.02
CA ASN A 40 -1.91 -1.10 13.31
C ASN A 40 -2.58 -2.41 13.78
N GLY A 41 -1.94 -3.54 13.54
CA GLY A 41 -2.44 -4.84 13.93
C GLY A 41 -3.30 -5.56 12.90
N VAL A 42 -3.65 -4.89 11.81
CA VAL A 42 -4.41 -5.51 10.72
C VAL A 42 -3.45 -5.97 9.63
N GLN A 43 -3.48 -7.25 9.31
CA GLN A 43 -2.59 -7.80 8.29
C GLN A 43 -3.27 -7.79 6.93
N ILE A 44 -2.58 -7.23 5.94
CA ILE A 44 -3.06 -7.15 4.58
C ILE A 44 -2.11 -7.94 3.70
N TYR A 45 -2.63 -8.95 3.02
CA TYR A 45 -1.85 -9.84 2.18
C TYR A 45 -2.02 -9.49 0.71
N GLY A 46 -0.98 -9.79 -0.07
CA GLY A 46 -1.07 -9.62 -1.52
C GLY A 46 -0.85 -8.20 -2.01
N MET A 47 -0.06 -7.45 -1.29
CA MET A 47 0.30 -6.10 -1.74
C MET A 47 1.52 -6.16 -2.64
N GLU A 48 1.66 -5.15 -3.49
CA GLU A 48 2.81 -5.06 -4.38
C GLU A 48 3.38 -3.65 -4.40
N TYR A 49 4.69 -3.58 -4.42
CA TYR A 49 5.42 -2.34 -4.71
C TYR A 49 5.83 -2.42 -6.17
N ILE A 50 5.35 -1.49 -6.98
CA ILE A 50 5.55 -1.51 -8.42
C ILE A 50 6.34 -0.29 -8.85
N THR A 51 7.43 -0.54 -9.57
CA THR A 51 8.22 0.51 -10.20
C THR A 51 7.98 0.47 -11.70
N TYR A 52 7.77 1.61 -12.30
CA TYR A 52 7.54 1.72 -13.74
C TYR A 52 8.22 2.97 -14.27
N THR A 53 8.43 2.99 -15.58
CA THR A 53 9.00 4.14 -16.26
C THR A 53 7.86 4.99 -16.79
N ALA A 54 7.77 6.23 -16.30
CA ALA A 54 6.75 7.15 -16.75
C ALA A 54 7.11 7.73 -18.12
N LYS A 55 6.13 8.36 -18.74
CA LYS A 55 6.34 9.10 -19.98
C LYS A 55 7.45 10.14 -19.74
N GLY A 56 8.47 10.14 -20.56
CA GLY A 56 9.60 11.02 -20.36
C GLY A 56 10.81 10.37 -19.72
N GLY A 57 10.71 9.11 -19.29
CA GLY A 57 11.84 8.35 -18.79
C GLY A 57 12.01 8.35 -17.28
N ASP A 58 11.16 9.07 -16.54
CA ASP A 58 11.25 9.10 -15.09
C ASP A 58 10.79 7.78 -14.49
N GLN A 59 11.53 7.30 -13.50
CA GLN A 59 11.13 6.12 -12.74
C GLN A 59 10.21 6.53 -11.62
N ARG A 60 9.09 5.84 -11.51
CA ARG A 60 8.09 6.09 -10.45
C ARG A 60 7.67 4.79 -9.81
N SER A 61 7.16 4.90 -8.60
CA SER A 61 6.74 3.73 -7.84
C SER A 61 5.40 4.00 -7.16
N PHE A 62 4.63 2.95 -6.97
CA PHE A 62 3.37 3.04 -6.25
C PHE A 62 3.04 1.71 -5.59
N ILE A 63 2.06 1.74 -4.69
CA ILE A 63 1.57 0.55 -4.01
C ILE A 63 0.32 0.05 -4.73
N ALA A 64 0.34 -1.23 -5.11
CA ALA A 64 -0.84 -1.91 -5.64
C ALA A 64 -1.46 -2.74 -4.53
N PHE A 65 -2.76 -2.57 -4.34
CA PHE A 65 -3.52 -3.25 -3.30
C PHE A 65 -4.14 -4.53 -3.85
N PRO A 66 -4.48 -5.49 -2.98
CA PRO A 66 -5.08 -6.74 -3.45
C PRO A 66 -6.43 -6.48 -4.12
N GLN A 67 -6.66 -7.16 -5.23
CA GLN A 67 -7.83 -6.97 -6.07
C GLN A 67 -8.53 -8.30 -6.33
N TYR A 68 -9.79 -8.19 -6.73
CA TYR A 68 -10.55 -9.33 -7.21
C TYR A 68 -11.32 -8.92 -8.45
N GLN A 69 -11.68 -9.90 -9.27
CA GLN A 69 -12.48 -9.65 -10.47
C GLN A 69 -13.94 -9.86 -10.14
N GLY A 70 -14.76 -8.84 -10.37
CA GLY A 70 -16.20 -8.93 -10.18
C GLY A 70 -16.90 -9.69 -11.30
N SER A 71 -18.18 -9.95 -11.12
CA SER A 71 -18.99 -10.65 -12.10
C SER A 71 -19.14 -9.86 -13.40
N ASP A 72 -18.91 -8.55 -13.37
CA ASP A 72 -18.94 -7.69 -14.55
C ASP A 72 -17.62 -7.68 -15.32
N GLY A 73 -16.63 -8.45 -14.86
CA GLY A 73 -15.30 -8.50 -15.47
C GLY A 73 -14.36 -7.39 -15.03
N LYS A 74 -14.83 -6.46 -14.24
CA LYS A 74 -13.99 -5.37 -13.74
C LYS A 74 -13.26 -5.77 -12.48
N TYR A 75 -12.15 -5.10 -12.19
CA TYR A 75 -11.34 -5.37 -11.01
C TYR A 75 -11.67 -4.36 -9.92
N TYR A 76 -11.77 -4.86 -8.70
CA TYR A 76 -12.06 -4.07 -7.51
C TYR A 76 -11.03 -4.36 -6.44
N ASN A 77 -10.70 -3.36 -5.64
CA ASN A 77 -9.76 -3.52 -4.54
C ASN A 77 -10.47 -4.12 -3.32
N HIS A 78 -9.84 -5.11 -2.68
CA HIS A 78 -10.29 -5.58 -1.37
C HIS A 78 -10.05 -4.52 -0.31
N VAL A 79 -8.91 -3.85 -0.42
CA VAL A 79 -8.49 -2.79 0.49
C VAL A 79 -7.85 -1.71 -0.38
N TYR A 80 -8.06 -0.46 -0.04
CA TYR A 80 -7.46 0.61 -0.81
C TYR A 80 -7.27 1.86 0.04
N PHE A 81 -6.08 2.42 -0.01
CA PHE A 81 -5.78 3.74 0.55
C PHE A 81 -5.31 4.62 -0.60
N PRO A 82 -6.00 5.74 -0.85
CA PRO A 82 -5.59 6.64 -1.94
C PRO A 82 -4.17 7.16 -1.77
N VAL A 83 -3.57 7.55 -2.89
CA VAL A 83 -2.17 8.00 -2.91
C VAL A 83 -1.91 9.13 -1.91
N ASN A 84 -2.88 10.01 -1.72
CA ASN A 84 -2.72 11.14 -0.80
C ASN A 84 -3.07 10.81 0.65
N ASP A 85 -3.47 9.58 0.92
CA ASP A 85 -3.82 9.18 2.27
C ASP A 85 -2.54 8.93 3.09
N PRO A 86 -2.47 9.42 4.32
CA PRO A 86 -1.29 9.17 5.16
C PRO A 86 -0.97 7.70 5.36
N MET A 87 -1.98 6.84 5.35
CA MET A 87 -1.76 5.40 5.46
C MET A 87 -1.02 4.85 4.23
N ASN A 88 -1.37 5.32 3.04
CA ASN A 88 -0.66 4.92 1.83
C ASN A 88 0.82 5.34 1.92
N THR A 89 1.07 6.57 2.34
CA THR A 89 2.42 7.07 2.50
C THR A 89 3.21 6.26 3.54
N ALA A 90 2.58 5.91 4.64
CA ALA A 90 3.23 5.12 5.69
C ALA A 90 3.63 3.74 5.18
N ILE A 91 2.76 3.09 4.43
CA ILE A 91 3.06 1.79 3.84
C ILE A 91 4.18 1.92 2.80
N PHE A 92 4.09 2.91 1.94
CA PHE A 92 5.08 3.15 0.90
C PHE A 92 6.47 3.36 1.50
N ASP A 93 6.57 4.22 2.51
CA ASP A 93 7.86 4.49 3.15
C ASP A 93 8.41 3.24 3.83
N ALA A 94 7.56 2.46 4.47
CA ALA A 94 7.98 1.25 5.17
C ALA A 94 8.51 0.20 4.20
N ILE A 95 7.84 -0.02 3.06
CA ILE A 95 8.33 -1.00 2.08
C ILE A 95 9.61 -0.52 1.41
N GLU A 96 9.75 0.77 1.14
CA GLU A 96 10.98 1.29 0.55
C GLU A 96 12.18 1.04 1.45
N LYS A 97 12.02 1.24 2.75
CA LYS A 97 13.10 0.96 3.70
C LYS A 97 13.49 -0.51 3.70
N GLN A 98 12.52 -1.40 3.60
CA GLN A 98 12.80 -2.83 3.55
C GLN A 98 13.52 -3.22 2.27
N ILE A 99 13.14 -2.63 1.15
CA ILE A 99 13.79 -2.89 -0.12
C ILE A 99 15.25 -2.43 -0.08
N GLU A 100 15.49 -1.24 0.45
CA GLU A 100 16.85 -0.72 0.61
C GLU A 100 17.71 -1.68 1.45
N ALA A 101 17.14 -2.25 2.49
CA ALA A 101 17.85 -3.18 3.34
C ALA A 101 18.20 -4.49 2.62
N LEU A 102 17.48 -4.85 1.56
CA LEU A 102 17.76 -6.04 0.77
C LEU A 102 18.83 -5.81 -0.29
N LEU A 103 19.09 -4.58 -0.64
CA LEU A 103 20.11 -4.23 -1.60
C LEU A 103 21.46 -4.04 -0.90
#